data_db923bcf150d08f0317f3262af639fd9
#
_entry.id   db923bcf150d08f0317f3262af639fd9
#
_cell.length_a   1.000
_cell.length_b   1.000
_cell.length_c   1.000
_cell.angle_alpha   90.00
_cell.angle_beta   90.00
_cell.angle_gamma   90.00
#
_symmetry.space_group_name_H-M   'P 1'
#
loop_
_entity.id
_entity.type
_entity.pdbx_description
1 polymer ?
#
loop_
_entity_poly.entity_id
_entity_poly.type
_entity_poly.pdbx_seq_one_letter_code
_entity_poly.pdbx_strand_id
1 'polypeptide(L)'
;MCSSDLEQLKFGKGYDHNWVLTKPAGALTVVATVYEPDTGRVLEVSSTEPGVQFYSGNFLDGTSVGKGGWAYALHDGLALEPQHFPDSPNEPSFPSTILKPGQTYHHTIMYRFSAR
;
A
#
# COMPACT_ATOMS: atom_id res chain seq x y z
N MET A 1 6.27 -11.10 -14.86
CA MET A 1 6.15 -12.19 -13.87
C MET A 1 4.90 -11.91 -13.08
N CYS A 2 3.93 -12.81 -13.07
CA CYS A 2 2.72 -12.63 -12.27
C CYS A 2 3.09 -12.90 -10.80
N SER A 3 2.83 -11.95 -9.91
CA SER A 3 3.15 -12.08 -8.49
C SER A 3 2.25 -13.09 -7.75
N SER A 4 1.19 -13.58 -8.39
CA SER A 4 0.27 -14.57 -7.82
C SER A 4 0.92 -15.93 -7.49
N ASP A 5 2.12 -16.19 -8.02
CA ASP A 5 2.85 -17.46 -7.81
C ASP A 5 3.81 -17.41 -6.61
N LEU A 6 3.83 -16.31 -5.85
CA LEU A 6 4.68 -16.18 -4.66
C LEU A 6 4.22 -17.15 -3.57
N GLU A 7 5.14 -17.98 -3.08
CA GLU A 7 4.87 -18.92 -1.99
C GLU A 7 4.40 -18.21 -0.70
N GLN A 8 4.90 -17.00 -0.46
CA GLN A 8 4.53 -16.17 0.68
C GLN A 8 3.03 -15.86 0.76
N LEU A 9 2.33 -15.81 -0.39
CA LEU A 9 0.87 -15.60 -0.41
C LEU A 9 0.11 -16.72 0.30
N LYS A 10 0.64 -17.93 0.28
CA LYS A 10 0.03 -19.07 0.99
C LYS A 10 0.09 -18.89 2.51
N PHE A 11 1.20 -18.35 3.02
CA PHE A 11 1.36 -18.09 4.46
C PHE A 11 0.56 -16.88 4.92
N GLY A 12 0.55 -15.81 4.13
CA GLY A 12 -0.15 -14.56 4.43
C GLY A 12 -1.63 -14.55 4.07
N LYS A 13 -2.14 -15.62 3.43
CA LYS A 13 -3.50 -15.69 2.86
C LYS A 13 -3.79 -14.58 1.84
N GLY A 14 -2.76 -14.02 1.22
CA GLY A 14 -2.83 -12.92 0.28
C GLY A 14 -1.62 -12.00 0.38
N TYR A 15 -1.72 -10.84 -0.25
CA TYR A 15 -0.66 -9.83 -0.21
C TYR A 15 -0.64 -9.09 1.13
N ASP A 16 0.57 -8.88 1.64
CA ASP A 16 0.92 -7.95 2.71
C ASP A 16 2.42 -7.64 2.57
N HIS A 17 2.75 -7.00 1.45
CA HIS A 17 4.14 -6.83 1.03
C HIS A 17 4.45 -5.36 0.78
N ASN A 18 5.66 -4.95 1.15
CA ASN A 18 6.19 -3.64 0.80
C ASN A 18 6.92 -3.70 -0.55
N TRP A 19 6.49 -2.88 -1.48
CA TRP A 19 7.12 -2.72 -2.79
C TRP A 19 8.09 -1.56 -2.76
N VAL A 20 9.36 -1.85 -3.08
CA VAL A 20 10.40 -0.83 -3.22
C VAL A 20 10.19 -0.08 -4.52
N LEU A 21 10.10 1.25 -4.45
CA LEU A 21 9.78 2.09 -5.59
C LEU A 21 11.07 2.52 -6.32
N THR A 22 11.12 2.27 -7.63
CA THR A 22 12.22 2.72 -8.50
C THR A 22 11.95 4.15 -8.96
N LYS A 23 12.27 5.13 -8.10
CA LYS A 23 12.10 6.56 -8.39
C LYS A 23 13.15 7.40 -7.68
N PRO A 24 13.39 8.67 -8.09
CA PRO A 24 14.24 9.58 -7.32
C PRO A 24 13.68 9.79 -5.90
N ALA A 25 14.58 9.85 -4.92
CA ALA A 25 14.21 10.07 -3.51
C ALA A 25 13.39 11.37 -3.37
N GLY A 26 12.28 11.31 -2.63
CA GLY A 26 11.41 12.44 -2.40
C GLY A 26 10.58 12.93 -3.60
N ALA A 27 10.75 12.34 -4.81
CA ALA A 27 9.95 12.73 -5.96
C ALA A 27 8.48 12.29 -5.78
N LEU A 28 7.55 13.22 -6.00
CA LEU A 28 6.13 12.90 -6.06
C LEU A 28 5.80 12.27 -7.41
N THR A 29 5.57 10.99 -7.43
CA THR A 29 5.25 10.22 -8.64
C THR A 29 4.08 9.28 -8.40
N VAL A 30 3.40 8.84 -9.45
CA VAL A 30 2.42 7.74 -9.35
C VAL A 30 3.16 6.48 -8.93
N VAL A 31 2.73 5.88 -7.81
CA VAL A 31 3.34 4.69 -7.20
C VAL A 31 2.44 3.46 -7.28
N ALA A 32 1.15 3.66 -7.46
CA ALA A 32 0.19 2.58 -7.67
C ALA A 32 -1.02 3.07 -8.48
N THR A 33 -1.58 2.16 -9.28
CA THR A 33 -2.86 2.37 -9.96
C THR A 33 -3.73 1.13 -9.75
N VAL A 34 -4.94 1.34 -9.28
CA VAL A 34 -5.98 0.32 -9.20
C VAL A 34 -7.04 0.61 -10.24
N TYR A 35 -7.39 -0.39 -11.01
CA TYR A 35 -8.47 -0.33 -11.99
C TYR A 35 -9.44 -1.48 -11.76
N GLU A 36 -10.70 -1.16 -11.62
CA GLU A 36 -11.79 -2.12 -11.48
C GLU A 36 -12.59 -2.14 -12.81
N PRO A 37 -12.54 -3.24 -13.56
CA PRO A 37 -13.04 -3.27 -14.95
C PRO A 37 -14.56 -3.26 -15.07
N ASP A 38 -15.30 -3.79 -14.09
CA ASP A 38 -16.76 -3.92 -14.19
C ASP A 38 -17.46 -2.55 -14.08
N THR A 39 -16.92 -1.64 -13.28
CA THR A 39 -17.47 -0.27 -13.10
C THR A 39 -16.60 0.81 -13.71
N GLY A 40 -15.41 0.46 -14.21
CA GLY A 40 -14.46 1.42 -14.79
C GLY A 40 -13.74 2.31 -13.77
N ARG A 41 -13.89 2.07 -12.47
CA ARG A 41 -13.28 2.90 -11.43
C ARG A 41 -11.76 2.80 -11.45
N VAL A 42 -11.11 3.96 -11.30
CA VAL A 42 -9.65 4.07 -11.23
C VAL A 42 -9.25 4.84 -9.99
N LEU A 43 -8.28 4.30 -9.26
CA LEU A 43 -7.55 4.99 -8.20
C LEU A 43 -6.07 5.07 -8.60
N GLU A 44 -5.54 6.30 -8.69
CA GLU A 44 -4.10 6.54 -8.77
C GLU A 44 -3.60 7.06 -7.44
N VAL A 45 -2.54 6.46 -6.92
CA VAL A 45 -1.85 6.91 -5.71
C VAL A 45 -0.50 7.48 -6.11
N SER A 46 -0.24 8.73 -5.76
CA SER A 46 1.08 9.35 -5.89
C SER A 46 1.69 9.57 -4.52
N SER A 47 3.00 9.39 -4.40
CA SER A 47 3.68 9.57 -3.11
C SER A 47 5.13 10.00 -3.28
N THR A 48 5.64 10.68 -2.26
CA THR A 48 7.06 10.98 -2.06
C THR A 48 7.79 9.89 -1.27
N GLU A 49 7.07 8.91 -0.69
CA GLU A 49 7.63 7.81 0.09
C GLU A 49 8.45 6.84 -0.77
N PRO A 50 9.45 6.13 -0.19
CA PRO A 50 10.32 5.21 -0.92
C PRO A 50 9.68 3.86 -1.23
N GLY A 51 8.62 3.51 -0.54
CA GLY A 51 7.92 2.23 -0.69
C GLY A 51 6.40 2.37 -0.64
N VAL A 52 5.71 1.30 -0.99
CA VAL A 52 4.27 1.16 -0.81
C VAL A 52 3.93 -0.26 -0.35
N GLN A 53 3.28 -0.37 0.79
CA GLN A 53 2.70 -1.62 1.25
C GLN A 53 1.40 -1.88 0.51
N PHE A 54 1.25 -3.07 -0.02
CA PHE A 54 -0.01 -3.55 -0.57
C PHE A 54 -0.55 -4.67 0.31
N TYR A 55 -1.70 -4.45 0.91
CA TYR A 55 -2.42 -5.41 1.73
C TYR A 55 -3.76 -5.74 1.08
N SER A 56 -4.07 -7.02 0.95
CA SER A 56 -5.26 -7.49 0.22
C SER A 56 -6.42 -7.94 1.13
N GLY A 57 -6.54 -7.40 2.33
CA GLY A 57 -7.68 -7.69 3.20
C GLY A 57 -7.70 -9.11 3.78
N ASN A 58 -6.52 -9.67 4.09
CA ASN A 58 -6.30 -11.08 4.43
C ASN A 58 -6.93 -11.52 5.76
N PHE A 59 -7.29 -10.57 6.63
CA PHE A 59 -7.86 -10.83 7.95
C PHE A 59 -9.31 -10.36 8.08
N LEU A 60 -9.95 -10.00 6.98
CA LEU A 60 -11.39 -9.74 6.97
C LEU A 60 -12.13 -11.09 7.03
N ASP A 61 -12.88 -11.31 8.08
CA ASP A 61 -13.50 -12.60 8.41
C ASP A 61 -15.04 -12.58 8.44
N GLY A 62 -15.65 -11.47 8.03
CA GLY A 62 -17.09 -11.27 8.03
C GLY A 62 -17.66 -10.79 9.38
N THR A 63 -16.84 -10.60 10.41
CA THR A 63 -17.32 -10.12 11.74
C THR A 63 -17.48 -8.60 11.78
N SER A 64 -16.72 -7.86 10.96
CA SER A 64 -16.82 -6.41 10.87
C SER A 64 -17.93 -6.01 9.91
N VAL A 65 -18.89 -5.24 10.40
CA VAL A 65 -20.02 -4.73 9.60
C VAL A 65 -19.81 -3.24 9.34
N GLY A 66 -19.78 -2.87 8.07
CA GLY A 66 -19.58 -1.50 7.63
C GLY A 66 -20.86 -0.71 7.40
N LYS A 67 -20.72 0.45 6.76
CA LYS A 67 -21.85 1.30 6.36
C LYS A 67 -22.81 0.51 5.45
N GLY A 68 -24.12 0.62 5.71
CA GLY A 68 -25.12 -0.09 4.94
C GLY A 68 -25.38 -1.54 5.37
N GLY A 69 -24.76 -2.02 6.47
CA GLY A 69 -25.01 -3.34 7.03
C GLY A 69 -24.27 -4.49 6.32
N TRP A 70 -23.29 -4.20 5.48
CA TRP A 70 -22.48 -5.20 4.80
C TRP A 70 -21.35 -5.71 5.70
N ALA A 71 -21.27 -7.02 5.88
CA ALA A 71 -20.13 -7.66 6.52
C ALA A 71 -18.96 -7.76 5.55
N TYR A 72 -17.76 -7.41 6.02
CA TYR A 72 -16.55 -7.47 5.20
C TYR A 72 -15.92 -8.87 5.27
N ALA A 73 -15.97 -9.59 4.17
CA ALA A 73 -15.36 -10.92 4.02
C ALA A 73 -13.91 -10.84 3.53
N LEU A 74 -13.26 -11.99 3.48
CA LEU A 74 -11.90 -12.14 3.00
C LEU A 74 -11.72 -11.48 1.62
N HIS A 75 -10.77 -10.57 1.50
CA HIS A 75 -10.44 -9.81 0.29
C HIS A 75 -11.49 -8.80 -0.19
N ASP A 76 -12.49 -8.46 0.62
CA ASP A 76 -13.47 -7.41 0.27
C ASP A 76 -12.90 -5.99 0.28
N GLY A 77 -11.66 -5.83 0.67
CA GLY A 77 -10.96 -4.55 0.67
C GLY A 77 -9.47 -4.71 0.44
N LEU A 78 -8.83 -3.61 0.12
CA LEU A 78 -7.38 -3.52 -0.01
C LEU A 78 -6.86 -2.23 0.64
N ALA A 79 -5.58 -2.24 1.03
CA ALA A 79 -4.88 -1.03 1.43
C ALA A 79 -3.64 -0.81 0.55
N LEU A 80 -3.40 0.45 0.22
CA LEU A 80 -2.16 0.94 -0.39
C LEU A 80 -1.57 1.95 0.58
N GLU A 81 -0.42 1.61 1.15
CA GLU A 81 0.19 2.34 2.27
C GLU A 81 1.58 2.85 1.85
N PRO A 82 1.68 4.05 1.24
CA PRO A 82 2.97 4.65 0.97
C PRO A 82 3.71 4.93 2.28
N GLN A 83 4.93 4.38 2.41
CA GLN A 83 5.69 4.40 3.65
C GLN A 83 7.19 4.16 3.42
N HIS A 84 7.99 4.33 4.47
CA HIS A 84 9.33 3.74 4.57
C HIS A 84 9.22 2.21 4.72
N PHE A 85 10.34 1.52 4.49
CA PHE A 85 10.32 0.06 4.51
C PHE A 85 10.11 -0.48 5.93
N PRO A 86 9.33 -1.56 6.11
CA PRO A 86 9.26 -2.27 7.37
C PRO A 86 10.66 -2.64 7.86
N ASP A 87 10.84 -2.65 9.18
CA ASP A 87 12.11 -2.95 9.87
C ASP A 87 13.27 -1.97 9.60
N SER A 88 13.00 -0.80 9.01
CA SER A 88 14.03 0.22 8.73
C SER A 88 14.92 0.58 9.93
N PRO A 89 14.46 0.59 11.20
CA PRO A 89 15.34 0.88 12.33
C PRO A 89 16.46 -0.15 12.54
N ASN A 90 16.26 -1.39 12.11
CA ASN A 90 17.22 -2.49 12.25
C ASN A 90 18.03 -2.75 10.96
N GLU A 91 17.67 -2.10 9.86
CA GLU A 91 18.29 -2.30 8.55
C GLU A 91 19.01 -1.00 8.07
N PRO A 92 20.32 -0.84 8.37
CA PRO A 92 21.06 0.38 8.05
C PRO A 92 21.12 0.70 6.53
N SER A 93 20.85 -0.26 5.68
CA SER A 93 20.81 -0.09 4.22
C SER A 93 19.50 0.52 3.73
N PHE A 94 18.46 0.55 4.56
CA PHE A 94 17.15 1.11 4.22
C PHE A 94 17.10 2.63 4.47
N PRO A 95 16.19 3.35 3.81
CA PRO A 95 15.93 4.73 4.15
C PRO A 95 15.59 4.88 5.63
N SER A 96 16.30 5.78 6.33
CA SER A 96 16.16 5.94 7.78
C SER A 96 14.79 6.48 8.16
N THR A 97 14.18 5.88 9.18
CA THR A 97 12.94 6.36 9.83
C THR A 97 13.18 7.18 11.08
N ILE A 98 14.46 7.46 11.40
CA ILE A 98 14.84 8.22 12.60
C ILE A 98 14.64 9.70 12.36
N LEU A 99 13.74 10.33 13.13
CA LEU A 99 13.56 11.78 13.18
C LEU A 99 14.27 12.33 14.43
N LYS A 100 15.29 13.18 14.23
CA LYS A 100 16.03 13.80 15.33
C LYS A 100 15.36 15.10 15.78
N PRO A 101 15.56 15.55 17.04
CA PRO A 101 15.08 16.85 17.49
C PRO A 101 15.49 17.97 16.53
N GLY A 102 14.54 18.85 16.19
CA GLY A 102 14.74 19.96 15.24
C GLY A 102 14.58 19.59 13.76
N GLN A 103 14.44 18.32 13.42
CA GLN A 103 14.09 17.89 12.06
C GLN A 103 12.58 17.89 11.84
N THR A 104 12.18 18.06 10.59
CA THR A 104 10.76 17.98 10.17
C THR A 104 10.58 16.76 9.26
N TYR A 105 9.64 15.90 9.59
CA TYR A 105 9.13 14.87 8.68
C TYR A 105 8.05 15.49 7.79
N HIS A 106 8.20 15.40 6.49
CA HIS A 106 7.24 15.90 5.53
C HIS A 106 7.19 14.99 4.31
N HIS A 107 6.04 14.35 4.11
CA HIS A 107 5.74 13.55 2.91
C HIS A 107 4.38 13.93 2.34
N THR A 108 4.20 13.67 1.06
CA THR A 108 2.96 13.92 0.35
C THR A 108 2.40 12.62 -0.21
N ILE A 109 1.14 12.36 0.08
CA ILE A 109 0.37 11.28 -0.54
C ILE A 109 -0.85 11.91 -1.20
N MET A 110 -1.08 11.59 -2.47
CA MET A 110 -2.21 12.11 -3.24
C MET A 110 -3.01 10.95 -3.83
N TYR A 111 -4.31 10.97 -3.61
CA TYR A 111 -5.26 10.04 -4.20
C TYR A 111 -6.06 10.74 -5.29
N ARG A 112 -6.02 10.19 -6.50
CA ARG A 112 -6.80 10.67 -7.64
C ARG A 112 -7.80 9.59 -8.05
N PHE A 113 -9.07 9.96 -8.02
CA PHE A 113 -10.16 9.09 -8.45
C PHE A 113 -10.65 9.49 -9.82
N SER A 114 -10.93 8.52 -10.69
CA SER A 114 -11.51 8.71 -12.01
C SER A 114 -12.29 7.48 -12.45
N ALA A 115 -12.87 7.52 -13.64
CA ALA A 115 -13.47 6.37 -14.31
C ALA A 115 -13.07 6.36 -15.79
N ARG A 116 -13.02 5.17 -16.40
CA ARG A 116 -12.75 4.98 -17.83
C ARG A 116 -13.49 3.76 -18.39
#